data_57cd9c9ac57773d31129164084433754
#
_entry.id   57cd9c9ac57773d31129164084433754
#
_cell.length_a   1.000
_cell.length_b   1.000
_cell.length_c   1.000
_cell.angle_alpha   90.00
_cell.angle_beta   90.00
_cell.angle_gamma   90.00
#
_symmetry.space_group_name_H-M   'P 1'
#
loop_
_entity.id
_entity.type
_entity.pdbx_description
1 polymer ?
#
loop_
_entity_poly.entity_id
_entity_poly.type
_entity_poly.pdbx_seq_one_letter_code
_entity_poly.pdbx_strand_id
1 'polypeptide(L)'
;LSSVDFDYVFSSPLKRAAKTASLIVDGRYEIKYDDRLKERSYGDWSGLNKSEIKEQVGEELFLSARRGWSTKPPNGESLEDVSSRVSNFLETLPLSGNLLVVSHGNTIRAISVLLGINKKEEISSYEIMTGSFLLVE
;
A
#
# COMPACT_ATOMS: atom_id res chain seq x y z
N LEU A 1 -15.93 9.88 6.39
CA LEU A 1 -14.68 10.42 6.96
C LEU A 1 -14.73 11.92 7.25
N SER A 2 -15.68 12.64 6.63
CA SER A 2 -15.81 14.07 6.87
C SER A 2 -16.18 14.43 8.31
N SER A 3 -16.69 13.47 9.08
CA SER A 3 -17.05 13.66 10.48
C SER A 3 -15.90 13.34 11.45
N VAL A 4 -14.76 12.90 10.94
CA VAL A 4 -13.60 12.54 11.76
C VAL A 4 -12.57 13.66 11.67
N ASP A 5 -12.04 14.06 12.82
CA ASP A 5 -10.94 15.02 12.88
C ASP A 5 -9.61 14.28 12.95
N PHE A 6 -8.66 14.71 12.14
CA PHE A 6 -7.32 14.14 12.07
C PHE A 6 -6.30 15.10 12.68
N ASP A 7 -5.32 14.55 13.35
CA ASP A 7 -4.16 15.31 13.82
C ASP A 7 -3.08 15.37 12.74
N TYR A 8 -2.96 14.32 11.95
CA TYR A 8 -1.96 14.22 10.89
C TYR A 8 -2.55 13.51 9.67
N VAL A 9 -2.18 13.97 8.47
CA VAL A 9 -2.57 13.35 7.21
C VAL A 9 -1.32 13.08 6.40
N PHE A 10 -1.12 11.82 6.04
CA PHE A 10 -0.01 11.37 5.21
C PHE A 10 -0.55 10.73 3.94
N SER A 11 0.14 10.92 2.82
CA SER A 11 -0.29 10.33 1.55
C SER A 11 0.91 9.92 0.70
N SER A 12 0.69 8.86 -0.09
CA SER A 12 1.57 8.58 -1.22
C SER A 12 1.57 9.78 -2.16
N PRO A 13 2.72 10.15 -2.76
CA PRO A 13 2.78 11.26 -3.71
C PRO A 13 2.24 10.90 -5.10
N LEU A 14 1.92 9.63 -5.37
CA LEU A 14 1.38 9.22 -6.65
C LEU A 14 0.00 9.84 -6.87
N LYS A 15 -0.30 10.22 -8.11
CA LYS A 15 -1.49 11.02 -8.46
C LYS A 15 -2.79 10.49 -7.89
N ARG A 16 -3.03 9.19 -7.98
CA ARG A 16 -4.29 8.58 -7.51
C ARG A 16 -4.49 8.79 -6.03
N ALA A 17 -3.46 8.49 -5.23
CA ALA A 17 -3.53 8.64 -3.79
C ALA A 17 -3.57 10.11 -3.38
N ALA A 18 -2.75 10.94 -4.00
CA ALA A 18 -2.72 12.38 -3.71
C ALA A 18 -4.09 13.03 -3.98
N LYS A 19 -4.75 12.65 -5.07
CA LYS A 19 -6.08 13.16 -5.39
C LYS A 19 -7.11 12.73 -4.34
N THR A 20 -7.07 11.45 -3.95
CA THR A 20 -7.95 10.93 -2.90
C THR A 20 -7.75 11.66 -1.58
N ALA A 21 -6.50 11.86 -1.18
CA ALA A 21 -6.19 12.59 0.04
C ALA A 21 -6.73 14.02 -0.01
N SER A 22 -6.54 14.71 -1.11
CA SER A 22 -7.04 16.07 -1.30
C SER A 22 -8.55 16.16 -1.19
N LEU A 23 -9.26 15.18 -1.76
CA LEU A 23 -10.72 15.13 -1.67
C LEU A 23 -11.21 14.87 -0.24
N ILE A 24 -10.52 14.01 0.49
CA ILE A 24 -10.89 13.68 1.87
C ILE A 24 -10.67 14.89 2.79
N VAL A 25 -9.52 15.55 2.69
CA VAL A 25 -9.20 16.66 3.60
C VAL A 25 -9.94 17.95 3.24
N ASP A 26 -10.30 18.13 1.99
CA ASP A 26 -11.05 19.30 1.50
C ASP A 26 -10.50 20.62 2.03
N GLY A 27 -9.18 20.77 1.98
CA GLY A 27 -8.48 21.97 2.43
C GLY A 27 -8.36 22.16 3.93
N ARG A 28 -8.91 21.25 4.74
CA ARG A 28 -8.92 21.40 6.20
C ARG A 28 -7.61 21.00 6.90
N TYR A 29 -6.79 20.21 6.22
CA TYR A 29 -5.55 19.68 6.80
C TYR A 29 -4.41 19.82 5.80
N GLU A 30 -3.19 19.95 6.34
CA GLU A 30 -1.98 19.85 5.55
C GLU A 30 -1.70 18.37 5.24
N ILE A 31 -1.38 18.05 4.00
CA ILE A 31 -1.04 16.69 3.58
C ILE A 31 0.47 16.57 3.52
N LYS A 32 1.02 15.60 4.25
CA LYS A 32 2.44 15.27 4.18
C LYS A 32 2.63 14.09 3.24
N TYR A 33 3.34 14.30 2.14
CA TYR A 33 3.61 13.25 1.16
C TYR A 33 4.86 12.50 1.53
N ASP A 34 4.82 11.18 1.39
CA ASP A 34 5.93 10.31 1.76
C ASP A 34 6.11 9.22 0.71
N ASP A 35 7.32 9.14 0.12
CA ASP A 35 7.64 8.16 -0.91
C ASP A 35 7.52 6.71 -0.40
N ARG A 36 7.69 6.49 0.89
CA ARG A 36 7.56 5.15 1.48
C ARG A 36 6.13 4.60 1.40
N LEU A 37 5.16 5.45 1.07
CA LEU A 37 3.75 5.05 0.89
C LEU A 37 3.38 4.75 -0.56
N LYS A 38 4.32 4.83 -1.49
CA LYS A 38 4.06 4.51 -2.91
C LYS A 38 3.65 3.06 -3.07
N GLU A 39 2.93 2.80 -4.17
CA GLU A 39 2.55 1.44 -4.51
C GLU A 39 3.79 0.58 -4.77
N ARG A 40 3.60 -0.73 -4.62
CA ARG A 40 4.60 -1.74 -4.93
C ARG A 40 5.08 -1.60 -6.36
N SER A 41 6.39 -1.64 -6.56
CA SER A 41 6.97 -1.65 -7.90
C SER A 41 6.88 -3.04 -8.50
N TYR A 42 6.40 -3.14 -9.72
CA TYR A 42 6.38 -4.39 -10.48
C TYR A 42 7.62 -4.54 -11.40
N GLY A 43 8.55 -3.59 -11.34
CA GLY A 43 9.81 -3.67 -12.07
C GLY A 43 9.61 -3.88 -13.56
N ASP A 44 10.21 -4.94 -14.11
CA ASP A 44 10.14 -5.24 -15.55
C ASP A 44 8.74 -5.61 -16.03
N TRP A 45 7.81 -5.91 -15.12
CA TRP A 45 6.42 -6.21 -15.48
C TRP A 45 5.54 -4.95 -15.56
N SER A 46 6.09 -3.81 -15.23
CA SER A 46 5.35 -2.54 -15.30
C SER A 46 4.97 -2.25 -16.76
N GLY A 47 3.70 -1.93 -16.99
CA GLY A 47 3.20 -1.64 -18.34
C GLY A 47 2.86 -2.85 -19.18
N LEU A 48 3.17 -4.08 -18.72
CA LEU A 48 2.79 -5.30 -19.42
C LEU A 48 1.42 -5.76 -18.95
N ASN A 49 0.65 -6.42 -19.84
CA ASN A 49 -0.61 -6.99 -19.40
C ASN A 49 -0.39 -8.36 -18.77
N LYS A 50 -1.39 -8.82 -18.02
CA LYS A 50 -1.30 -10.08 -17.27
C LYS A 50 -1.07 -11.29 -18.16
N SER A 51 -1.68 -11.32 -19.36
CA SER A 51 -1.54 -12.42 -20.29
C SER A 51 -0.10 -12.54 -20.79
N GLU A 52 0.53 -11.42 -21.11
CA GLU A 52 1.94 -11.41 -21.58
C GLU A 52 2.88 -11.94 -20.50
N ILE A 53 2.67 -11.53 -19.25
CA ILE A 53 3.51 -11.97 -18.13
C ILE A 53 3.33 -13.48 -17.91
N LYS A 54 2.09 -13.97 -17.91
CA LYS A 54 1.79 -15.38 -17.71
C LYS A 54 2.42 -16.26 -18.77
N GLU A 55 2.45 -15.80 -20.01
CA GLU A 55 3.10 -16.54 -21.10
C GLU A 55 4.60 -16.66 -20.87
N GLN A 56 5.24 -15.62 -20.37
CA GLN A 56 6.68 -15.59 -20.17
C GLN A 56 7.14 -16.44 -18.99
N VAL A 57 6.40 -16.41 -17.87
CA VAL A 57 6.88 -17.01 -16.61
C VAL A 57 5.98 -18.13 -16.08
N GLY A 58 4.80 -18.32 -16.64
CA GLY A 58 3.82 -19.29 -16.15
C GLY A 58 2.91 -18.69 -15.07
N GLU A 59 1.74 -19.30 -14.93
CA GLU A 59 0.70 -18.80 -14.03
C GLU A 59 1.09 -18.87 -12.57
N GLU A 60 1.74 -19.96 -12.15
CA GLU A 60 2.12 -20.16 -10.76
C GLU A 60 3.10 -19.08 -10.28
N LEU A 61 4.17 -18.84 -11.04
CA LEU A 61 5.15 -17.82 -10.69
C LEU A 61 4.54 -16.42 -10.75
N PHE A 62 3.68 -16.18 -11.75
CA PHE A 62 2.99 -14.89 -11.86
C PHE A 62 2.14 -14.59 -10.61
N LEU A 63 1.35 -15.57 -10.16
CA LEU A 63 0.50 -15.38 -8.99
C LEU A 63 1.32 -15.26 -7.70
N SER A 64 2.38 -16.06 -7.57
CA SER A 64 3.27 -15.98 -6.40
C SER A 64 3.96 -14.62 -6.31
N ALA A 65 4.46 -14.11 -7.42
CA ALA A 65 5.12 -12.80 -7.43
C ALA A 65 4.13 -11.66 -7.22
N ARG A 66 2.90 -11.83 -7.68
CA ARG A 66 1.89 -10.77 -7.57
C ARG A 66 1.26 -10.68 -6.18
N ARG A 67 1.00 -11.82 -5.55
CA ARG A 67 0.22 -11.90 -4.30
C ARG A 67 1.00 -12.46 -3.12
N GLY A 68 2.11 -13.15 -3.36
CA GLY A 68 2.91 -13.73 -2.30
C GLY A 68 3.70 -12.69 -1.53
N TRP A 69 4.25 -13.12 -0.40
CA TRP A 69 4.98 -12.23 0.49
C TRP A 69 6.41 -11.96 0.02
N SER A 70 7.15 -13.01 -0.34
CA SER A 70 8.59 -12.90 -0.60
C SER A 70 8.99 -12.97 -2.07
N THR A 71 8.10 -13.41 -2.95
CA THR A 71 8.39 -13.51 -4.38
C THR A 71 8.21 -12.16 -5.05
N LYS A 72 9.15 -11.78 -5.90
CA LYS A 72 9.09 -10.47 -6.55
C LYS A 72 9.25 -10.57 -8.07
N PRO A 73 8.67 -9.61 -8.81
CA PRO A 73 8.94 -9.48 -10.24
C PRO A 73 10.41 -9.10 -10.47
N PRO A 74 10.98 -9.39 -11.65
CA PRO A 74 12.33 -8.95 -11.98
C PRO A 74 12.49 -7.44 -11.82
N ASN A 75 13.48 -7.02 -11.05
CA ASN A 75 13.76 -5.61 -10.73
C ASN A 75 12.60 -4.87 -10.03
N GLY A 76 11.66 -5.63 -9.46
CA GLY A 76 10.54 -5.07 -8.71
C GLY A 76 10.65 -5.34 -7.22
N GLU A 77 9.55 -5.14 -6.51
CA GLU A 77 9.47 -5.34 -5.08
C GLU A 77 8.58 -6.54 -4.73
N SER A 78 8.98 -7.29 -3.70
CA SER A 78 8.07 -8.21 -3.01
C SER A 78 7.23 -7.42 -2.00
N LEU A 79 6.20 -8.03 -1.44
CA LEU A 79 5.49 -7.42 -0.31
C LEU A 79 6.39 -7.28 0.91
N GLU A 80 7.36 -8.18 1.06
CA GLU A 80 8.36 -8.07 2.11
C GLU A 80 9.22 -6.81 1.94
N ASP A 81 9.62 -6.47 0.70
CA ASP A 81 10.36 -5.23 0.41
C ASP A 81 9.52 -4.01 0.75
N VAL A 82 8.25 -4.01 0.35
CA VAL A 82 7.31 -2.93 0.69
C VAL A 82 7.18 -2.80 2.21
N SER A 83 7.06 -3.93 2.90
CA SER A 83 6.97 -3.97 4.36
C SER A 83 8.16 -3.29 5.02
N SER A 84 9.37 -3.51 4.50
CA SER A 84 10.58 -2.91 5.05
C SER A 84 10.56 -1.38 4.98
N ARG A 85 10.19 -0.82 3.82
CA ARG A 85 10.13 0.63 3.69
C ARG A 85 8.97 1.25 4.47
N VAL A 86 7.85 0.54 4.56
CA VAL A 86 6.69 1.03 5.31
C VAL A 86 6.94 0.93 6.82
N SER A 87 7.68 -0.08 7.28
CA SER A 87 8.07 -0.18 8.68
C SER A 87 8.86 1.07 9.11
N ASN A 88 9.77 1.53 8.27
CA ASN A 88 10.50 2.77 8.53
C ASN A 88 9.57 3.98 8.63
N PHE A 89 8.53 4.04 7.79
CA PHE A 89 7.54 5.09 7.86
C PHE A 89 6.77 5.04 9.20
N LEU A 90 6.30 3.85 9.58
CA LEU A 90 5.52 3.69 10.81
C LEU A 90 6.30 4.08 12.06
N GLU A 91 7.62 3.84 12.07
CA GLU A 91 8.48 4.22 13.18
C GLU A 91 8.58 5.74 13.36
N THR A 92 8.31 6.52 12.32
CA THR A 92 8.40 7.98 12.37
C THR A 92 7.08 8.63 12.78
N LEU A 93 6.00 7.85 12.94
CA LEU A 93 4.69 8.40 13.27
C LEU A 93 4.60 8.84 14.73
N PRO A 94 3.76 9.86 15.01
CA PRO A 94 3.46 10.23 16.40
C PRO A 94 2.86 9.07 17.17
N LEU A 95 3.13 9.00 18.47
CA LEU A 95 2.65 7.92 19.33
C LEU A 95 1.17 8.03 19.66
N SER A 96 0.55 9.18 19.44
CA SER A 96 -0.85 9.41 19.76
C SER A 96 -1.48 10.34 18.74
N GLY A 97 -2.81 10.36 18.72
CA GLY A 97 -3.57 11.19 17.81
C GLY A 97 -4.24 10.38 16.72
N ASN A 98 -5.08 11.05 15.97
CA ASN A 98 -5.77 10.45 14.82
C ASN A 98 -4.98 10.71 13.56
N LEU A 99 -4.62 9.63 12.88
CA LEU A 99 -3.81 9.69 11.66
C LEU A 99 -4.59 9.16 10.48
N LEU A 100 -4.53 9.89 9.37
CA LEU A 100 -5.03 9.39 8.10
C LEU A 100 -3.83 9.07 7.21
N VAL A 101 -3.81 7.86 6.67
CA VAL A 101 -2.78 7.43 5.73
C VAL A 101 -3.45 7.00 4.43
N VAL A 102 -3.12 7.66 3.33
CA VAL A 102 -3.67 7.36 2.01
C VAL A 102 -2.57 6.73 1.17
N SER A 103 -2.80 5.52 0.72
CA SER A 103 -1.81 4.74 0.00
C SER A 103 -2.50 3.81 -1.01
N HIS A 104 -1.88 2.70 -1.32
CA HIS A 104 -2.31 1.77 -2.37
C HIS A 104 -2.50 0.37 -1.82
N GLY A 105 -3.23 -0.47 -2.57
CA GLY A 105 -3.65 -1.79 -2.10
C GLY A 105 -2.53 -2.66 -1.54
N ASN A 106 -1.44 -2.84 -2.28
CA ASN A 106 -0.35 -3.70 -1.82
C ASN A 106 0.39 -3.10 -0.62
N THR A 107 0.57 -1.78 -0.61
CA THR A 107 1.20 -1.09 0.51
C THR A 107 0.34 -1.18 1.77
N ILE A 108 -0.98 -1.04 1.62
CA ILE A 108 -1.91 -1.21 2.75
C ILE A 108 -1.92 -2.66 3.24
N ARG A 109 -1.79 -3.63 2.35
CA ARG A 109 -1.64 -5.05 2.74
C ARG A 109 -0.41 -5.23 3.62
N ALA A 110 0.72 -4.66 3.23
CA ALA A 110 1.95 -4.73 4.03
C ALA A 110 1.76 -4.07 5.40
N ILE A 111 1.11 -2.91 5.43
CA ILE A 111 0.79 -2.23 6.69
C ILE A 111 -0.07 -3.12 7.59
N SER A 112 -1.07 -3.80 7.02
CA SER A 112 -1.96 -4.66 7.80
C SER A 112 -1.22 -5.81 8.48
N VAL A 113 -0.20 -6.36 7.81
CA VAL A 113 0.64 -7.40 8.39
C VAL A 113 1.48 -6.83 9.53
N LEU A 114 2.09 -5.67 9.32
CA LEU A 114 2.92 -5.02 10.34
C LEU A 114 2.14 -4.66 11.59
N LEU A 115 0.86 -4.31 11.44
CA LEU A 115 -0.01 -3.95 12.55
C LEU A 115 -0.71 -5.16 13.19
N GLY A 116 -0.44 -6.38 12.69
CA GLY A 116 -1.02 -7.60 13.24
C GLY A 116 -2.48 -7.86 12.86
N ILE A 117 -3.01 -7.13 11.87
CA ILE A 117 -4.38 -7.32 11.40
C ILE A 117 -4.50 -8.57 10.54
N ASN A 118 -3.50 -8.84 9.71
CA ASN A 118 -3.42 -10.01 8.86
C ASN A 118 -2.11 -10.73 9.05
N LYS A 119 -2.11 -12.03 8.78
CA LYS A 119 -0.88 -12.83 8.74
C LYS A 119 -0.32 -12.82 7.33
N LYS A 120 1.01 -12.79 7.20
CA LYS A 120 1.65 -12.80 5.88
C LYS A 120 1.29 -14.03 5.05
N GLU A 121 0.96 -15.15 5.68
CA GLU A 121 0.55 -16.39 5.02
C GLU A 121 -0.83 -16.26 4.37
N GLU A 122 -1.66 -15.34 4.85
CA GLU A 122 -3.03 -15.14 4.38
C GLU A 122 -3.16 -13.91 3.47
N ILE A 123 -2.06 -13.18 3.24
CA ILE A 123 -2.13 -11.89 2.56
C ILE A 123 -2.59 -11.99 1.11
N SER A 124 -2.34 -13.12 0.45
CA SER A 124 -2.73 -13.31 -0.94
C SER A 124 -4.25 -13.28 -1.15
N SER A 125 -5.01 -13.63 -0.12
CA SER A 125 -6.49 -13.64 -0.18
C SER A 125 -7.12 -12.38 0.42
N TYR A 126 -6.32 -11.49 1.02
CA TYR A 126 -6.84 -10.26 1.60
C TYR A 126 -7.00 -9.20 0.53
N GLU A 127 -8.22 -8.74 0.32
CA GLU A 127 -8.53 -7.72 -0.68
C GLU A 127 -9.02 -6.43 -0.03
N ILE A 128 -8.60 -5.32 -0.63
CA ILE A 128 -9.02 -3.99 -0.21
C ILE A 128 -9.75 -3.35 -1.39
N MET A 129 -11.03 -3.10 -1.22
CA MET A 129 -11.86 -2.51 -2.26
C MET A 129 -11.56 -1.03 -2.44
N THR A 130 -11.58 -0.57 -3.68
CA THR A 130 -11.42 0.85 -3.99
C THR A 130 -12.50 1.66 -3.27
N GLY A 131 -12.09 2.75 -2.64
CA GLY A 131 -13.01 3.63 -1.90
C GLY A 131 -13.31 3.18 -0.49
N SER A 132 -12.82 2.02 -0.07
CA SER A 132 -12.97 1.58 1.33
C SER A 132 -11.82 2.10 2.19
N PHE A 133 -11.97 1.95 3.49
CA PHE A 133 -10.91 2.31 4.43
C PHE A 133 -10.79 1.25 5.52
N LEU A 134 -9.64 1.22 6.17
CA LEU A 134 -9.36 0.33 7.28
C LEU A 134 -9.19 1.18 8.54
N LEU A 135 -9.99 0.88 9.57
CA LEU A 135 -9.88 1.55 10.86
C LEU A 135 -9.03 0.69 11.80
N VAL A 136 -7.99 1.30 12.36
CA VAL A 136 -7.11 0.64 13.31
C VAL A 136 -7.14 1.42 14.62
N GLU A 137 -7.45 0.74 15.68
CA GLU A 137 -7.51 1.32 17.03
C GLU A 137 -6.38 0.82 17.93
#